data_88978345f689475d6ef4481be21ffb33
#
_entry.id   88978345f689475d6ef4481be21ffb33
#
_cell.length_a   1.000
_cell.length_b   1.000
_cell.length_c   1.000
_cell.angle_alpha   90.00
_cell.angle_beta   90.00
_cell.angle_gamma   90.00
#
_symmetry.space_group_name_H-M   'P 1'
#
loop_
_entity.id
_entity.type
_entity.pdbx_description
1 polymer ?
#
loop_
_entity_poly.entity_id
_entity_poly.type
_entity_poly.pdbx_seq_one_letter_code
_entity_poly.pdbx_strand_id
1 'polypeptide(L)'
;MKVRTPARFCALTIALALLVMTVAGCGASSTAPASGAPAPAPVSSAAPASAAPVETPLPEKVPGDEFGNAAVGRKAAVVSANEYTTKIGMDILKAGGNAVDAAVAMIFANSLTEPGATTLAGASFMTIYLKESGEYICIEAMEKAPAAAGIDTLDEINAKKGAMYLTVPGQVHGALTALEKYGTMTREQVLEPVAKLAEEGFNVHISFEERASAAFDKLSANEEAKKVYTNNGLPYALGDHFTNPDYAATIRKIIKGGNDEFYKGSIAKSIVDEVQRLGGILTMEDMANYTSVERKPIKTTYHGYEIVTQGPPSNGGAPMLEMFNILENYDLKKMGFNSPEYLYTFNEALRLAMADGITYFGDPDFYDLPIDTMISKEYAKKRIAENMRTDGKINETLIPGEDLPFKKVVTATPESTSTTHVSVIDEFGNMVATTHTIGGYFGSCIVAPGTGFALNAHLQNQKLDIAEKDNPNFVQGGLRVMSTMCPTLVVHEGEPFMAIGSPGSWCIPPAIVQILNSVLLFDMDLQSAINEPRAIFTNYKSPKKVTAEPRIPEETIKALQEAGYEMNVGRDWNTSLGSVGVIMVDPDDGLIYAGGDNRRQYKSLAY
;
A
#
# COMPACT_ATOMS: atom_id res chain seq x y z
N MET A 1 -0.26 -50.89 21.21
CA MET A 1 -0.25 -51.43 22.59
C MET A 1 -0.26 -50.22 23.55
N LYS A 2 -1.33 -50.14 24.39
CA LYS A 2 -1.61 -49.20 25.51
C LYS A 2 -1.71 -47.69 25.15
N VAL A 3 -2.85 -47.10 24.85
CA VAL A 3 -4.04 -46.72 25.63
C VAL A 3 -3.74 -46.19 27.03
N ARG A 4 -4.01 -44.91 27.26
CA ARG A 4 -4.72 -44.37 28.43
C ARG A 4 -4.99 -42.84 28.30
N THR A 5 -6.24 -42.48 28.12
CA THR A 5 -6.99 -41.33 28.65
C THR A 5 -7.54 -41.68 30.04
N PRO A 6 -8.28 -40.84 30.80
CA PRO A 6 -8.61 -39.42 30.76
C PRO A 6 -8.68 -38.76 32.18
N ALA A 7 -9.29 -37.60 32.26
CA ALA A 7 -10.06 -36.99 33.37
C ALA A 7 -9.39 -35.76 34.02
N ARG A 8 -10.02 -34.69 34.52
CA ARG A 8 -11.45 -34.33 34.76
C ARG A 8 -11.53 -32.84 35.04
N PHE A 9 -12.58 -32.20 34.57
CA PHE A 9 -13.42 -31.16 35.15
C PHE A 9 -13.01 -30.50 36.48
N CYS A 10 -13.07 -29.15 36.52
CA CYS A 10 -13.75 -28.45 37.60
C CYS A 10 -14.33 -27.13 37.11
N ALA A 11 -15.64 -27.05 37.09
CA ALA A 11 -16.43 -25.83 36.94
C ALA A 11 -16.53 -25.14 38.32
N LEU A 12 -16.49 -23.81 38.34
CA LEU A 12 -16.97 -23.07 39.50
C LEU A 12 -17.81 -21.87 39.04
N THR A 13 -19.09 -22.01 39.24
CA THR A 13 -20.15 -21.01 39.19
C THR A 13 -20.24 -20.27 40.52
N ILE A 14 -20.32 -18.93 40.53
CA ILE A 14 -20.88 -18.09 41.62
C ILE A 14 -21.45 -16.84 40.94
N ALA A 15 -22.72 -16.74 40.79
CA ALA A 15 -23.85 -16.24 41.52
C ALA A 15 -23.88 -14.71 41.72
N LEU A 16 -24.84 -14.16 41.10
CA LEU A 16 -25.61 -12.93 41.14
C LEU A 16 -25.93 -12.42 42.55
N ALA A 17 -25.81 -11.13 42.81
CA ALA A 17 -26.57 -10.44 43.86
C ALA A 17 -27.02 -9.05 43.42
N LEU A 18 -28.29 -8.97 43.09
CA LEU A 18 -29.08 -7.73 43.05
C LEU A 18 -29.28 -7.19 44.46
N LEU A 19 -29.18 -5.88 44.67
CA LEU A 19 -29.82 -5.22 45.80
C LEU A 19 -30.61 -3.99 45.31
N VAL A 20 -31.93 -4.18 45.33
CA VAL A 20 -32.95 -3.11 45.22
C VAL A 20 -33.24 -2.60 46.62
N MET A 21 -33.25 -1.30 46.86
CA MET A 21 -33.93 -0.69 47.98
C MET A 21 -34.73 0.50 47.54
N THR A 22 -36.02 0.30 47.54
CA THR A 22 -37.10 1.31 47.60
C THR A 22 -37.40 1.64 49.04
N VAL A 23 -37.54 2.91 49.36
CA VAL A 23 -38.40 3.31 50.50
C VAL A 23 -39.12 4.61 50.14
N ALA A 24 -40.42 4.50 50.21
CA ALA A 24 -41.35 5.62 50.19
C ALA A 24 -41.74 6.00 51.63
N GLY A 25 -42.23 7.22 51.81
CA GLY A 25 -42.95 7.57 53.06
C GLY A 25 -43.17 9.05 53.28
N CYS A 26 -44.28 9.58 52.90
CA CYS A 26 -45.27 10.51 53.48
C CYS A 26 -44.87 11.24 54.79
N GLY A 27 -45.08 12.56 54.92
CA GLY A 27 -46.33 13.21 55.06
C GLY A 27 -46.29 14.43 55.97
N ALA A 28 -47.13 15.41 55.61
CA ALA A 28 -47.90 16.37 56.39
C ALA A 28 -47.26 17.62 57.03
N SER A 29 -47.56 18.73 56.46
CA SER A 29 -48.33 19.94 56.84
C SER A 29 -48.03 20.62 58.17
N SER A 30 -47.75 21.94 58.21
CA SER A 30 -48.70 23.01 58.59
C SER A 30 -48.01 24.36 58.83
N THR A 31 -48.71 25.39 58.39
CA THR A 31 -48.82 26.78 58.88
C THR A 31 -47.68 27.78 58.65
N ALA A 32 -48.00 28.80 57.85
CA ALA A 32 -47.45 30.15 57.78
C ALA A 32 -47.83 30.98 59.05
N PRO A 33 -47.20 32.15 59.33
CA PRO A 33 -47.35 33.33 58.49
C PRO A 33 -46.18 34.37 58.45
N ALA A 34 -46.23 35.15 57.40
CA ALA A 34 -46.03 36.58 57.25
C ALA A 34 -44.69 37.28 57.34
N SER A 35 -44.43 37.97 56.22
CA SER A 35 -43.86 39.31 56.03
C SER A 35 -42.36 39.55 56.30
N GLY A 36 -41.67 39.85 55.21
CA GLY A 36 -40.37 40.51 55.15
C GLY A 36 -39.94 40.79 53.72
N ALA A 37 -39.75 42.08 53.41
CA ALA A 37 -39.42 42.58 52.07
C ALA A 37 -38.19 41.92 51.42
N PRO A 38 -38.11 41.82 50.08
CA PRO A 38 -37.03 41.13 49.39
C PRO A 38 -35.76 41.95 49.35
N ALA A 39 -34.65 41.30 49.74
CA ALA A 39 -33.30 41.75 49.46
C ALA A 39 -32.94 41.57 48.00
N PRO A 40 -32.12 42.44 47.40
CA PRO A 40 -31.76 42.31 45.98
C PRO A 40 -30.94 41.04 45.75
N ALA A 41 -31.29 40.29 44.70
CA ALA A 41 -30.60 39.11 44.24
C ALA A 41 -29.15 39.43 43.84
N PRO A 42 -28.19 38.54 44.12
CA PRO A 42 -26.83 38.71 43.59
C PRO A 42 -26.84 38.59 42.08
N VAL A 43 -26.24 39.60 41.44
CA VAL A 43 -25.99 39.59 39.98
C VAL A 43 -25.03 38.46 39.71
N SER A 44 -25.49 37.38 39.10
CA SER A 44 -24.64 36.31 38.55
C SER A 44 -23.79 36.95 37.47
N SER A 45 -22.51 37.09 37.69
CA SER A 45 -21.53 37.37 36.67
C SER A 45 -21.47 36.13 35.76
N ALA A 46 -22.10 36.21 34.59
CA ALA A 46 -21.93 35.23 33.52
C ALA A 46 -20.39 35.15 33.24
N ALA A 47 -19.83 33.98 33.40
CA ALA A 47 -18.48 33.70 32.89
C ALA A 47 -18.44 34.04 31.41
N PRO A 48 -17.37 34.67 30.90
CA PRO A 48 -17.27 34.93 29.46
C PRO A 48 -17.42 33.61 28.71
N ALA A 49 -18.31 33.57 27.75
CA ALA A 49 -18.43 32.46 26.82
C ALA A 49 -17.03 32.21 26.22
N SER A 50 -16.54 30.99 26.36
CA SER A 50 -15.31 30.56 25.68
C SER A 50 -15.45 30.94 24.22
N ALA A 51 -14.58 31.79 23.73
CA ALA A 51 -14.54 32.09 22.30
C ALA A 51 -14.33 30.77 21.55
N ALA A 52 -15.13 30.53 20.52
CA ALA A 52 -14.92 29.39 19.64
C ALA A 52 -13.45 29.41 19.17
N PRO A 53 -12.78 28.26 19.05
CA PRO A 53 -11.42 28.22 18.52
C PRO A 53 -11.38 28.96 17.19
N VAL A 54 -10.45 29.88 17.04
CA VAL A 54 -10.21 30.57 15.77
C VAL A 54 -9.63 29.50 14.84
N GLU A 55 -10.40 29.11 13.82
CA GLU A 55 -9.91 28.16 12.83
C GLU A 55 -8.68 28.75 12.10
N THR A 56 -7.59 27.98 12.02
CA THR A 56 -6.42 28.32 11.20
C THR A 56 -6.84 28.50 9.76
N PRO A 57 -6.60 29.66 9.11
CA PRO A 57 -7.00 29.84 7.71
C PRO A 57 -6.24 28.86 6.81
N LEU A 58 -6.93 28.30 5.79
CA LEU A 58 -6.24 27.49 4.78
C LEU A 58 -5.24 28.38 4.02
N PRO A 59 -4.02 27.88 3.72
CA PRO A 59 -3.08 28.60 2.90
C PRO A 59 -3.63 28.79 1.47
N GLU A 60 -3.38 29.96 0.86
CA GLU A 60 -3.78 30.23 -0.54
C GLU A 60 -3.11 29.29 -1.54
N LYS A 61 -1.91 28.82 -1.21
CA LYS A 61 -1.13 27.85 -1.98
C LYS A 61 -0.46 26.87 -1.02
N VAL A 62 -0.50 25.58 -1.36
CA VAL A 62 0.23 24.55 -0.60
C VAL A 62 1.73 24.79 -0.79
N PRO A 63 2.53 24.87 0.30
CA PRO A 63 3.98 25.00 0.19
C PRO A 63 4.57 23.89 -0.69
N GLY A 64 5.57 24.24 -1.52
CA GLY A 64 6.23 23.29 -2.44
C GLY A 64 5.41 22.84 -3.65
N ASP A 65 4.13 23.23 -3.76
CA ASP A 65 3.29 22.83 -4.90
C ASP A 65 3.52 23.71 -6.14
N GLU A 66 4.49 23.29 -6.95
CA GLU A 66 4.82 23.94 -8.23
C GLU A 66 3.95 23.45 -9.39
N PHE A 67 3.34 22.26 -9.26
CA PHE A 67 2.69 21.54 -10.36
C PHE A 67 1.18 21.36 -10.19
N GLY A 68 0.58 21.85 -9.10
CA GLY A 68 -0.84 21.69 -8.82
C GLY A 68 -1.23 20.25 -8.48
N ASN A 69 -0.35 19.55 -7.77
CA ASN A 69 -0.57 18.14 -7.38
C ASN A 69 -0.89 17.96 -5.90
N ALA A 70 -0.71 19.00 -5.10
CA ALA A 70 -1.00 18.98 -3.68
C ALA A 70 -2.37 19.61 -3.36
N ALA A 71 -2.89 19.26 -2.18
CA ALA A 71 -4.11 19.81 -1.63
C ALA A 71 -3.98 19.97 -0.11
N VAL A 72 -4.80 20.87 0.47
CA VAL A 72 -4.90 21.04 1.91
C VAL A 72 -6.35 21.17 2.32
N GLY A 73 -6.72 20.56 3.44
CA GLY A 73 -8.08 20.59 3.98
C GLY A 73 -8.09 20.41 5.49
N ARG A 74 -9.31 20.34 6.08
CA ARG A 74 -9.49 20.21 7.53
C ARG A 74 -10.06 18.87 7.96
N LYS A 75 -10.78 18.20 7.06
CA LYS A 75 -11.60 17.05 7.42
C LYS A 75 -11.11 15.75 6.83
N ALA A 76 -10.77 15.79 5.54
CA ALA A 76 -10.42 14.57 4.83
C ALA A 76 -9.55 14.87 3.61
N ALA A 77 -8.79 13.86 3.19
CA ALA A 77 -7.97 13.95 1.98
C ALA A 77 -7.83 12.59 1.30
N VAL A 78 -7.61 12.64 -0.01
CA VAL A 78 -7.31 11.48 -0.86
C VAL A 78 -6.19 11.80 -1.83
N VAL A 79 -5.36 10.82 -2.15
CA VAL A 79 -4.33 10.92 -3.18
C VAL A 79 -4.26 9.64 -4.02
N SER A 80 -4.11 9.79 -5.33
CA SER A 80 -3.98 8.69 -6.29
C SER A 80 -3.17 9.12 -7.50
N ALA A 81 -2.81 8.16 -8.36
CA ALA A 81 -2.00 8.37 -9.56
C ALA A 81 -2.72 9.12 -10.70
N ASN A 82 -4.01 9.47 -10.55
CA ASN A 82 -4.75 10.27 -11.53
C ASN A 82 -5.95 10.98 -10.93
N GLU A 83 -6.43 12.01 -11.61
CA GLU A 83 -7.53 12.86 -11.15
C GLU A 83 -8.90 12.15 -11.07
N TYR A 84 -9.16 11.19 -11.97
CA TYR A 84 -10.45 10.49 -12.04
C TYR A 84 -10.67 9.62 -10.80
N THR A 85 -9.67 8.83 -10.44
CA THR A 85 -9.69 8.03 -9.22
C THR A 85 -9.74 8.90 -7.96
N THR A 86 -8.94 9.96 -7.91
CA THR A 86 -8.91 10.90 -6.78
C THR A 86 -10.27 11.55 -6.58
N LYS A 87 -10.94 11.94 -7.67
CA LYS A 87 -12.31 12.51 -7.61
C LYS A 87 -13.31 11.50 -7.04
N ILE A 88 -13.30 10.25 -7.49
CA ILE A 88 -14.19 9.19 -6.97
C ILE A 88 -13.99 9.03 -5.46
N GLY A 89 -12.75 8.91 -4.97
CA GLY A 89 -12.49 8.80 -3.54
C GLY A 89 -13.03 9.99 -2.74
N MET A 90 -12.81 11.21 -3.25
CA MET A 90 -13.30 12.42 -2.61
C MET A 90 -14.84 12.49 -2.60
N ASP A 91 -15.48 12.06 -3.67
CA ASP A 91 -16.95 12.06 -3.76
C ASP A 91 -17.57 11.07 -2.75
N ILE A 92 -16.92 9.90 -2.53
CA ILE A 92 -17.33 8.93 -1.50
C ILE A 92 -17.21 9.53 -0.10
N LEU A 93 -16.08 10.18 0.23
CA LEU A 93 -15.90 10.83 1.54
C LEU A 93 -16.95 11.93 1.76
N LYS A 94 -17.20 12.78 0.76
CA LYS A 94 -18.23 13.84 0.82
C LYS A 94 -19.65 13.30 0.91
N ALA A 95 -19.89 12.08 0.46
CA ALA A 95 -21.18 11.40 0.61
C ALA A 95 -21.35 10.72 1.99
N GLY A 96 -20.38 10.86 2.89
CA GLY A 96 -20.41 10.33 4.26
C GLY A 96 -19.78 8.93 4.41
N GLY A 97 -19.08 8.43 3.39
CA GLY A 97 -18.28 7.21 3.50
C GLY A 97 -17.02 7.43 4.32
N ASN A 98 -16.51 6.37 4.94
CA ASN A 98 -15.25 6.41 5.67
C ASN A 98 -14.02 6.17 4.76
N ALA A 99 -12.82 6.19 5.32
CA ALA A 99 -11.57 6.00 4.58
C ALA A 99 -11.51 4.67 3.83
N VAL A 100 -12.14 3.61 4.37
CA VAL A 100 -12.18 2.28 3.73
C VAL A 100 -13.10 2.29 2.51
N ASP A 101 -14.29 2.90 2.62
CA ASP A 101 -15.22 3.05 1.49
C ASP A 101 -14.56 3.77 0.31
N ALA A 102 -13.89 4.89 0.60
CA ALA A 102 -13.18 5.67 -0.40
C ALA A 102 -12.01 4.89 -1.02
N ALA A 103 -11.18 4.23 -0.20
CA ALA A 103 -10.05 3.44 -0.69
C ALA A 103 -10.51 2.29 -1.59
N VAL A 104 -11.59 1.60 -1.24
CA VAL A 104 -12.15 0.52 -2.08
C VAL A 104 -12.67 1.08 -3.40
N ALA A 105 -13.43 2.17 -3.41
CA ALA A 105 -13.85 2.82 -4.65
C ALA A 105 -12.65 3.18 -5.53
N MET A 106 -11.58 3.72 -4.93
CA MET A 106 -10.36 4.12 -5.63
C MET A 106 -9.56 2.92 -6.19
N ILE A 107 -9.55 1.75 -5.52
CA ILE A 107 -8.94 0.52 -6.04
C ILE A 107 -9.64 0.09 -7.34
N PHE A 108 -10.98 0.06 -7.33
CA PHE A 108 -11.75 -0.28 -8.52
C PHE A 108 -11.63 0.78 -9.61
N ALA A 109 -11.58 2.05 -9.27
CA ALA A 109 -11.36 3.14 -10.23
C ALA A 109 -9.96 3.08 -10.85
N ASN A 110 -8.90 2.84 -10.07
CA ASN A 110 -7.55 2.64 -10.59
C ASN A 110 -7.44 1.43 -11.54
N SER A 111 -8.20 0.36 -11.27
CA SER A 111 -8.25 -0.80 -12.15
C SER A 111 -8.82 -0.49 -13.53
N LEU A 112 -9.59 0.60 -13.67
CA LEU A 112 -10.10 1.13 -14.92
C LEU A 112 -9.17 2.18 -15.52
N THR A 113 -8.70 3.13 -14.71
CA THR A 113 -7.98 4.32 -15.17
C THR A 113 -6.47 4.12 -15.31
N GLU A 114 -5.91 3.13 -14.59
CA GLU A 114 -4.49 2.75 -14.60
C GLU A 114 -4.28 1.27 -15.03
N PRO A 115 -4.92 0.77 -16.11
CA PRO A 115 -4.93 -0.67 -16.44
C PRO A 115 -3.53 -1.22 -16.76
N GLY A 116 -2.59 -0.33 -17.09
CA GLY A 116 -1.17 -0.68 -17.23
C GLY A 116 -0.43 -0.87 -15.90
N ALA A 117 -1.04 -0.51 -14.77
CA ALA A 117 -0.46 -0.62 -13.43
C ALA A 117 -1.14 -1.68 -12.57
N THR A 118 -2.47 -1.77 -12.66
CA THR A 118 -3.33 -2.65 -11.88
C THR A 118 -4.63 -2.94 -12.62
N THR A 119 -5.27 -4.07 -12.33
CA THR A 119 -6.65 -4.37 -12.77
C THR A 119 -7.36 -5.19 -11.71
N LEU A 120 -8.63 -5.54 -11.92
CA LEU A 120 -9.39 -6.44 -11.03
C LEU A 120 -8.73 -7.82 -10.88
N ALA A 121 -7.91 -8.24 -11.85
CA ALA A 121 -7.16 -9.48 -11.79
C ALA A 121 -5.81 -9.36 -11.08
N GLY A 122 -5.53 -8.26 -10.42
CA GLY A 122 -4.26 -8.00 -9.73
C GLY A 122 -4.23 -8.45 -8.27
N ALA A 123 -3.24 -7.90 -7.57
CA ALA A 123 -2.99 -8.06 -6.14
C ALA A 123 -2.98 -6.71 -5.42
N SER A 124 -3.20 -6.75 -4.12
CA SER A 124 -3.07 -5.57 -3.26
C SER A 124 -2.63 -5.93 -1.84
N PHE A 125 -1.98 -4.95 -1.20
CA PHE A 125 -1.87 -4.83 0.24
C PHE A 125 -2.61 -3.57 0.68
N MET A 126 -3.35 -3.67 1.78
CA MET A 126 -4.05 -2.54 2.39
C MET A 126 -3.74 -2.50 3.88
N THR A 127 -3.23 -1.36 4.35
CA THR A 127 -3.01 -1.08 5.78
C THR A 127 -4.04 -0.05 6.22
N ILE A 128 -4.78 -0.36 7.27
CA ILE A 128 -5.89 0.46 7.80
C ILE A 128 -5.56 0.81 9.26
N TYR A 129 -5.82 2.04 9.65
CA TYR A 129 -5.89 2.48 11.03
C TYR A 129 -7.30 2.95 11.34
N LEU A 130 -7.92 2.35 12.36
CA LEU A 130 -9.23 2.76 12.87
C LEU A 130 -9.01 3.62 14.12
N LYS A 131 -9.25 4.91 14.01
CA LYS A 131 -8.94 5.89 15.06
C LYS A 131 -9.73 5.63 16.35
N GLU A 132 -11.00 5.26 16.26
CA GLU A 132 -11.86 5.04 17.43
C GLU A 132 -11.35 3.89 18.30
N SER A 133 -10.92 2.78 17.70
CA SER A 133 -10.40 1.60 18.42
C SER A 133 -8.88 1.63 18.63
N GLY A 134 -8.14 2.45 17.88
CA GLY A 134 -6.68 2.42 17.82
C GLY A 134 -6.12 1.17 17.13
N GLU A 135 -6.95 0.46 16.38
CA GLU A 135 -6.58 -0.83 15.77
C GLU A 135 -5.92 -0.63 14.40
N TYR A 136 -4.87 -1.42 14.17
CA TYR A 136 -4.22 -1.55 12.87
C TYR A 136 -4.59 -2.88 12.22
N ILE A 137 -5.03 -2.82 10.96
CA ILE A 137 -5.45 -3.97 10.17
C ILE A 137 -4.64 -4.02 8.88
N CYS A 138 -4.11 -5.19 8.55
CA CYS A 138 -3.44 -5.45 7.29
C CYS A 138 -4.22 -6.49 6.49
N ILE A 139 -4.75 -6.09 5.33
CA ILE A 139 -5.38 -7.02 4.39
C ILE A 139 -4.37 -7.35 3.30
N GLU A 140 -3.97 -8.62 3.29
CA GLU A 140 -3.12 -9.21 2.26
C GLU A 140 -4.03 -9.88 1.21
N ALA A 141 -3.96 -9.39 -0.01
CA ALA A 141 -4.70 -9.87 -1.16
C ALA A 141 -3.75 -10.15 -2.34
N MET A 142 -2.63 -10.85 -2.02
CA MET A 142 -1.68 -11.30 -3.04
C MET A 142 -2.24 -12.49 -3.81
N GLU A 143 -1.88 -12.56 -5.09
CA GLU A 143 -2.25 -13.67 -5.93
C GLU A 143 -1.61 -14.97 -5.48
N LYS A 144 -2.31 -16.09 -5.74
CA LYS A 144 -1.80 -17.44 -5.50
C LYS A 144 -1.49 -18.15 -6.81
N ALA A 145 -0.41 -18.92 -6.82
CA ALA A 145 -0.14 -19.85 -7.91
C ALA A 145 -1.29 -20.86 -8.03
N PRO A 146 -1.75 -21.21 -9.26
CA PRO A 146 -2.71 -22.29 -9.46
C PRO A 146 -2.24 -23.60 -8.82
N ALA A 147 -3.13 -24.42 -8.33
CA ALA A 147 -2.78 -25.68 -7.64
C ALA A 147 -1.90 -26.63 -8.49
N ALA A 148 -2.06 -26.58 -9.82
CA ALA A 148 -1.26 -27.37 -10.75
C ALA A 148 0.15 -26.81 -11.00
N ALA A 149 0.48 -25.59 -10.54
CA ALA A 149 1.80 -25.01 -10.71
C ALA A 149 2.83 -25.71 -9.82
N GLY A 150 3.96 -26.13 -10.41
CA GLY A 150 4.99 -26.83 -9.66
C GLY A 150 6.01 -27.51 -10.55
N ILE A 151 6.79 -28.42 -9.97
CA ILE A 151 7.89 -29.12 -10.64
C ILE A 151 7.40 -29.94 -11.84
N ASP A 152 6.22 -30.55 -11.73
CA ASP A 152 5.68 -31.42 -12.80
C ASP A 152 5.16 -30.61 -14.01
N THR A 153 4.88 -29.33 -13.84
CA THR A 153 4.41 -28.42 -14.90
C THR A 153 5.47 -27.38 -15.31
N LEU A 154 6.65 -27.42 -14.69
CA LEU A 154 7.71 -26.41 -14.86
C LEU A 154 8.17 -26.24 -16.30
N ASP A 155 8.42 -27.36 -17.00
CA ASP A 155 8.87 -27.35 -18.38
C ASP A 155 7.79 -26.72 -19.30
N GLU A 156 6.52 -27.02 -19.03
CA GLU A 156 5.39 -26.47 -19.78
C GLU A 156 5.21 -24.97 -19.50
N ILE A 157 5.32 -24.53 -18.23
CA ILE A 157 5.30 -23.13 -17.84
C ILE A 157 6.38 -22.35 -18.57
N ASN A 158 7.62 -22.87 -18.59
CA ASN A 158 8.75 -22.22 -19.23
C ASN A 158 8.66 -22.20 -20.77
N ALA A 159 8.09 -23.24 -21.37
CA ALA A 159 7.95 -23.33 -22.82
C ALA A 159 6.83 -22.45 -23.38
N LYS A 160 5.65 -22.47 -22.75
CA LYS A 160 4.45 -21.78 -23.25
C LYS A 160 4.38 -20.33 -22.81
N LYS A 161 4.80 -20.00 -21.57
CA LYS A 161 4.68 -18.62 -21.03
C LYS A 161 3.24 -18.08 -21.12
N GLY A 162 3.05 -16.77 -21.30
CA GLY A 162 1.74 -16.17 -21.57
C GLY A 162 0.67 -16.58 -20.54
N ALA A 163 -0.34 -17.36 -20.97
CA ALA A 163 -1.42 -17.83 -20.12
C ALA A 163 -0.97 -18.74 -18.96
N MET A 164 0.22 -19.37 -19.05
CA MET A 164 0.81 -20.15 -17.97
C MET A 164 1.32 -19.29 -16.80
N TYR A 165 1.52 -17.99 -17.01
CA TYR A 165 1.96 -17.08 -15.95
C TYR A 165 0.82 -16.47 -15.14
N LEU A 166 -0.43 -16.82 -15.44
CA LEU A 166 -1.56 -16.32 -14.67
C LEU A 166 -1.62 -16.98 -13.31
N THR A 167 -1.91 -16.17 -12.31
CA THR A 167 -2.17 -16.56 -10.92
C THR A 167 -3.62 -16.28 -10.56
N VAL A 168 -4.11 -16.86 -9.48
CA VAL A 168 -5.46 -16.60 -8.97
C VAL A 168 -5.51 -15.15 -8.47
N PRO A 169 -6.38 -14.28 -9.01
CA PRO A 169 -6.47 -12.88 -8.60
C PRO A 169 -6.80 -12.69 -7.13
N GLY A 170 -6.23 -11.67 -6.49
CA GLY A 170 -6.49 -11.38 -5.08
C GLY A 170 -7.25 -10.09 -4.82
N GLN A 171 -7.03 -9.06 -5.62
CA GLN A 171 -7.42 -7.68 -5.36
C GLN A 171 -8.91 -7.51 -5.03
N VAL A 172 -9.81 -8.13 -5.80
CA VAL A 172 -11.27 -8.00 -5.60
C VAL A 172 -11.67 -8.58 -4.25
N HIS A 173 -11.14 -9.76 -3.88
CA HIS A 173 -11.45 -10.38 -2.59
C HIS A 173 -11.02 -9.51 -1.42
N GLY A 174 -9.79 -8.98 -1.45
CA GLY A 174 -9.29 -8.12 -0.40
C GLY A 174 -10.08 -6.82 -0.25
N ALA A 175 -10.36 -6.16 -1.38
CA ALA A 175 -11.12 -4.91 -1.40
C ALA A 175 -12.56 -5.08 -0.87
N LEU A 176 -13.28 -6.12 -1.31
CA LEU A 176 -14.63 -6.38 -0.82
C LEU A 176 -14.64 -6.87 0.63
N THR A 177 -13.64 -7.63 1.07
CA THR A 177 -13.49 -8.01 2.50
C THR A 177 -13.26 -6.78 3.38
N ALA A 178 -12.42 -5.82 2.92
CA ALA A 178 -12.25 -4.56 3.63
C ALA A 178 -13.55 -3.78 3.75
N LEU A 179 -14.27 -3.64 2.64
CA LEU A 179 -15.55 -2.94 2.60
C LEU A 179 -16.60 -3.57 3.53
N GLU A 180 -16.72 -4.90 3.49
CA GLU A 180 -17.72 -5.64 4.29
C GLU A 180 -17.44 -5.58 5.80
N LYS A 181 -16.16 -5.53 6.21
CA LYS A 181 -15.78 -5.55 7.62
C LYS A 181 -15.63 -4.15 8.23
N TYR A 182 -15.12 -3.20 7.46
CA TYR A 182 -14.64 -1.90 7.95
C TYR A 182 -15.24 -0.70 7.23
N GLY A 183 -15.95 -0.91 6.12
CA GLY A 183 -16.69 0.12 5.42
C GLY A 183 -18.02 0.44 6.09
N THR A 184 -18.61 1.57 5.72
CA THR A 184 -19.92 2.05 6.21
C THR A 184 -20.96 2.11 5.10
N MET A 185 -20.53 2.03 3.84
CA MET A 185 -21.39 2.10 2.67
C MET A 185 -21.65 0.72 2.05
N THR A 186 -22.73 0.63 1.29
CA THR A 186 -23.02 -0.57 0.49
C THR A 186 -22.11 -0.68 -0.73
N ARG A 187 -21.93 -1.90 -1.24
CA ARG A 187 -21.20 -2.14 -2.50
C ARG A 187 -21.71 -1.27 -3.66
N GLU A 188 -23.02 -1.04 -3.75
CA GLU A 188 -23.61 -0.21 -4.78
C GLU A 188 -23.19 1.26 -4.64
N GLN A 189 -23.24 1.81 -3.44
CA GLN A 189 -22.81 3.19 -3.19
C GLN A 189 -21.34 3.42 -3.54
N VAL A 190 -20.47 2.43 -3.24
CA VAL A 190 -19.03 2.52 -3.46
C VAL A 190 -18.65 2.28 -4.92
N LEU A 191 -19.28 1.32 -5.61
CA LEU A 191 -18.83 0.84 -6.91
C LEU A 191 -19.63 1.37 -8.12
N GLU A 192 -20.89 1.81 -7.96
CA GLU A 192 -21.67 2.37 -9.07
C GLU A 192 -21.04 3.63 -9.68
N PRO A 193 -20.39 4.55 -8.91
CA PRO A 193 -19.63 5.66 -9.49
C PRO A 193 -18.51 5.19 -10.45
N VAL A 194 -17.86 4.05 -10.16
CA VAL A 194 -16.83 3.47 -11.01
C VAL A 194 -17.44 2.87 -12.30
N ALA A 195 -18.59 2.19 -12.18
CA ALA A 195 -19.30 1.67 -13.36
C ALA A 195 -19.72 2.81 -14.29
N LYS A 196 -20.22 3.92 -13.74
CA LYS A 196 -20.56 5.11 -14.53
C LYS A 196 -19.35 5.72 -15.21
N LEU A 197 -18.22 5.86 -14.51
CA LEU A 197 -16.98 6.35 -15.13
C LEU A 197 -16.55 5.45 -16.30
N ALA A 198 -16.72 4.14 -16.20
CA ALA A 198 -16.38 3.22 -17.28
C ALA A 198 -17.30 3.36 -18.51
N GLU A 199 -18.57 3.71 -18.32
CA GLU A 199 -19.54 3.97 -19.40
C GLU A 199 -19.38 5.36 -20.02
N GLU A 200 -19.31 6.39 -19.17
CA GLU A 200 -19.14 7.78 -19.58
C GLU A 200 -17.75 8.02 -20.18
N GLY A 201 -16.76 7.30 -19.70
CA GLY A 201 -15.38 7.37 -20.13
C GLY A 201 -14.60 8.54 -19.51
N PHE A 202 -13.32 8.58 -19.90
CA PHE A 202 -12.39 9.62 -19.49
C PHE A 202 -11.35 9.88 -20.58
N ASN A 203 -10.66 11.01 -20.51
CA ASN A 203 -9.58 11.31 -21.44
C ASN A 203 -8.30 10.59 -21.02
N VAL A 204 -7.69 9.88 -21.96
CA VAL A 204 -6.43 9.15 -21.76
C VAL A 204 -5.35 10.10 -21.27
N HIS A 205 -4.78 9.79 -20.11
CA HIS A 205 -3.67 10.53 -19.52
C HIS A 205 -2.32 9.89 -19.90
N ILE A 206 -1.21 10.61 -19.69
CA ILE A 206 0.10 10.22 -20.19
C ILE A 206 0.57 8.84 -19.68
N SER A 207 0.29 8.50 -18.43
CA SER A 207 0.67 7.20 -17.86
C SER A 207 -0.07 6.03 -18.52
N PHE A 208 -1.32 6.23 -18.92
CA PHE A 208 -2.08 5.24 -19.70
C PHE A 208 -1.49 5.10 -21.10
N GLU A 209 -1.30 6.22 -21.81
CA GLU A 209 -0.75 6.26 -23.18
C GLU A 209 0.62 5.59 -23.26
N GLU A 210 1.58 6.00 -22.40
CA GLU A 210 2.95 5.44 -22.37
C GLU A 210 2.95 3.92 -22.18
N ARG A 211 2.12 3.42 -21.24
CA ARG A 211 2.04 1.98 -20.94
C ARG A 211 1.31 1.19 -22.02
N ALA A 212 0.23 1.76 -22.58
CA ALA A 212 -0.50 1.14 -23.67
C ALA A 212 0.38 1.06 -24.94
N SER A 213 1.12 2.12 -25.24
CA SER A 213 2.08 2.15 -26.35
C SER A 213 3.22 1.13 -26.15
N ALA A 214 3.75 1.02 -24.92
CA ALA A 214 4.81 0.05 -24.61
C ALA A 214 4.33 -1.42 -24.67
N ALA A 215 3.04 -1.68 -24.41
CA ALA A 215 2.43 -3.01 -24.45
C ALA A 215 1.68 -3.32 -25.76
N PHE A 216 1.67 -2.41 -26.72
CA PHE A 216 0.78 -2.43 -27.88
C PHE A 216 0.83 -3.74 -28.69
N ASP A 217 2.02 -4.25 -28.99
CA ASP A 217 2.16 -5.49 -29.77
C ASP A 217 1.50 -6.68 -29.08
N LYS A 218 1.66 -6.78 -27.75
CA LYS A 218 1.07 -7.84 -26.93
C LYS A 218 -0.43 -7.68 -26.78
N LEU A 219 -0.92 -6.47 -26.57
CA LEU A 219 -2.36 -6.16 -26.50
C LEU A 219 -3.04 -6.46 -27.83
N SER A 220 -2.40 -6.14 -28.93
CA SER A 220 -2.92 -6.39 -30.29
C SER A 220 -2.93 -7.88 -30.67
N ALA A 221 -2.16 -8.72 -29.98
CA ALA A 221 -2.12 -10.16 -30.23
C ALA A 221 -3.28 -10.95 -29.58
N ASN A 222 -3.99 -10.36 -28.61
CA ASN A 222 -5.21 -10.94 -28.02
C ASN A 222 -6.42 -10.15 -28.49
N GLU A 223 -7.40 -10.82 -29.12
CA GLU A 223 -8.53 -10.15 -29.79
C GLU A 223 -9.37 -9.30 -28.80
N GLU A 224 -9.63 -9.79 -27.57
CA GLU A 224 -10.38 -9.03 -26.58
C GLU A 224 -9.56 -7.88 -26.00
N ALA A 225 -8.27 -8.06 -25.77
CA ALA A 225 -7.39 -6.97 -25.32
C ALA A 225 -7.27 -5.88 -26.39
N LYS A 226 -7.16 -6.26 -27.65
CA LYS A 226 -7.17 -5.34 -28.79
C LYS A 226 -8.47 -4.53 -28.86
N LYS A 227 -9.63 -5.19 -28.67
CA LYS A 227 -10.94 -4.53 -28.63
C LYS A 227 -11.01 -3.48 -27.51
N VAL A 228 -10.51 -3.79 -26.30
CA VAL A 228 -10.60 -2.94 -25.12
C VAL A 228 -9.54 -1.84 -25.13
N TYR A 229 -8.28 -2.18 -25.41
CA TYR A 229 -7.13 -1.31 -25.15
C TYR A 229 -6.47 -0.71 -26.40
N THR A 230 -7.14 -0.78 -27.55
CA THR A 230 -6.70 -0.06 -28.76
C THR A 230 -7.81 0.82 -29.31
N ASN A 231 -7.45 1.98 -29.85
CA ASN A 231 -8.36 2.89 -30.55
C ASN A 231 -8.34 2.56 -32.04
N ASN A 232 -9.36 1.82 -32.54
CA ASN A 232 -9.43 1.37 -33.95
C ASN A 232 -8.17 0.62 -34.43
N GLY A 233 -7.55 -0.17 -33.53
CA GLY A 233 -6.37 -0.97 -33.84
C GLY A 233 -5.04 -0.20 -33.74
N LEU A 234 -5.04 1.03 -33.22
CA LEU A 234 -3.88 1.85 -32.91
C LEU A 234 -3.77 2.04 -31.39
N PRO A 235 -2.59 2.38 -30.84
CA PRO A 235 -2.49 2.79 -29.45
C PRO A 235 -3.39 3.98 -29.16
N TYR A 236 -3.97 4.05 -27.96
CA TYR A 236 -4.63 5.27 -27.50
C TYR A 236 -3.60 6.40 -27.37
N ALA A 237 -3.91 7.57 -27.91
CA ALA A 237 -3.12 8.78 -27.75
C ALA A 237 -3.56 9.59 -26.52
N LEU A 238 -2.66 10.45 -26.04
CA LEU A 238 -2.97 11.40 -24.96
C LEU A 238 -4.19 12.26 -25.33
N GLY A 239 -5.18 12.28 -24.45
CA GLY A 239 -6.42 13.03 -24.67
C GLY A 239 -7.51 12.31 -25.45
N ASP A 240 -7.25 11.13 -26.02
CA ASP A 240 -8.30 10.30 -26.61
C ASP A 240 -9.35 9.94 -25.56
N HIS A 241 -10.60 9.84 -25.98
CA HIS A 241 -11.67 9.43 -25.08
C HIS A 241 -11.74 7.90 -24.98
N PHE A 242 -11.55 7.37 -23.76
CA PHE A 242 -11.60 5.96 -23.44
C PHE A 242 -12.89 5.60 -22.72
N THR A 243 -13.62 4.60 -23.20
CA THR A 243 -14.78 4.00 -22.53
C THR A 243 -14.61 2.50 -22.43
N ASN A 244 -15.23 1.89 -21.39
CA ASN A 244 -15.14 0.44 -21.20
C ASN A 244 -16.47 -0.14 -20.68
N PRO A 245 -17.45 -0.36 -21.55
CA PRO A 245 -18.77 -0.87 -21.16
C PRO A 245 -18.71 -2.30 -20.60
N ASP A 246 -17.77 -3.13 -21.05
CA ASP A 246 -17.57 -4.49 -20.51
C ASP A 246 -17.10 -4.43 -19.06
N TYR A 247 -16.22 -3.47 -18.72
CA TYR A 247 -15.81 -3.21 -17.34
C TYR A 247 -16.98 -2.74 -16.47
N ALA A 248 -17.79 -1.82 -16.96
CA ALA A 248 -18.99 -1.35 -16.24
C ALA A 248 -19.97 -2.50 -15.95
N ALA A 249 -20.20 -3.38 -16.93
CA ALA A 249 -21.03 -4.57 -16.74
C ALA A 249 -20.44 -5.52 -15.69
N THR A 250 -19.12 -5.70 -15.68
CA THR A 250 -18.40 -6.49 -14.68
C THR A 250 -18.56 -5.90 -13.29
N ILE A 251 -18.39 -4.59 -13.12
CA ILE A 251 -18.60 -3.90 -11.83
C ILE A 251 -20.03 -4.12 -11.33
N ARG A 252 -21.05 -3.99 -12.17
CA ARG A 252 -22.44 -4.22 -11.75
C ARG A 252 -22.73 -5.67 -11.37
N LYS A 253 -22.07 -6.64 -12.01
CA LYS A 253 -22.13 -8.04 -11.56
C LYS A 253 -21.50 -8.21 -10.17
N ILE A 254 -20.35 -7.54 -9.89
CA ILE A 254 -19.71 -7.55 -8.58
C ILE A 254 -20.59 -6.85 -7.54
N ILE A 255 -21.22 -5.72 -7.85
CA ILE A 255 -22.21 -5.06 -6.96
C ILE A 255 -23.28 -6.05 -6.52
N LYS A 256 -23.83 -6.80 -7.46
CA LYS A 256 -24.91 -7.75 -7.22
C LYS A 256 -24.47 -9.01 -6.48
N GLY A 257 -23.37 -9.65 -6.91
CA GLY A 257 -22.97 -10.98 -6.46
C GLY A 257 -21.73 -11.01 -5.54
N GLY A 258 -21.03 -9.88 -5.36
CA GLY A 258 -19.85 -9.79 -4.51
C GLY A 258 -18.72 -10.73 -4.93
N ASN A 259 -18.00 -11.24 -3.94
CA ASN A 259 -16.92 -12.19 -4.13
C ASN A 259 -17.36 -13.47 -4.87
N ASP A 260 -18.57 -13.95 -4.61
CA ASP A 260 -19.06 -15.18 -5.27
C ASP A 260 -19.19 -15.01 -6.79
N GLU A 261 -19.64 -13.85 -7.28
CA GLU A 261 -19.70 -13.60 -8.72
C GLU A 261 -18.31 -13.56 -9.36
N PHE A 262 -17.33 -12.94 -8.67
CA PHE A 262 -15.97 -12.83 -9.22
C PHE A 262 -15.22 -14.17 -9.16
N TYR A 263 -15.40 -14.98 -8.11
CA TYR A 263 -14.59 -16.18 -7.88
C TYR A 263 -15.31 -17.49 -8.23
N LYS A 264 -16.65 -17.52 -8.31
CA LYS A 264 -17.45 -18.73 -8.57
C LYS A 264 -18.47 -18.53 -9.68
N GLY A 265 -18.77 -17.28 -10.03
CA GLY A 265 -19.81 -16.91 -10.98
C GLY A 265 -19.34 -16.81 -12.43
N SER A 266 -20.06 -15.97 -13.19
CA SER A 266 -19.83 -15.80 -14.62
C SER A 266 -18.49 -15.16 -14.96
N ILE A 267 -17.95 -14.30 -14.07
CA ILE A 267 -16.64 -13.67 -14.25
C ILE A 267 -15.53 -14.71 -14.15
N ALA A 268 -15.52 -15.53 -13.07
CA ALA A 268 -14.57 -16.62 -12.93
C ALA A 268 -14.59 -17.56 -14.14
N LYS A 269 -15.80 -17.94 -14.58
CA LYS A 269 -15.95 -18.83 -15.73
C LYS A 269 -15.32 -18.24 -16.99
N SER A 270 -15.57 -16.96 -17.29
CA SER A 270 -14.97 -16.30 -18.48
C SER A 270 -13.44 -16.28 -18.38
N ILE A 271 -12.88 -15.97 -17.20
CA ILE A 271 -11.42 -15.97 -16.97
C ILE A 271 -10.85 -17.36 -17.21
N VAL A 272 -11.40 -18.39 -16.56
CA VAL A 272 -10.88 -19.76 -16.62
C VAL A 272 -11.01 -20.33 -18.04
N ASP A 273 -12.15 -20.14 -18.69
CA ASP A 273 -12.36 -20.61 -20.07
C ASP A 273 -11.31 -20.01 -21.03
N GLU A 274 -11.03 -18.71 -20.93
CA GLU A 274 -10.04 -18.04 -21.78
C GLU A 274 -8.61 -18.51 -21.46
N VAL A 275 -8.26 -18.61 -20.18
CA VAL A 275 -6.93 -19.09 -19.76
C VAL A 275 -6.68 -20.50 -20.26
N GLN A 276 -7.65 -21.42 -20.12
CA GLN A 276 -7.54 -22.80 -20.58
C GLN A 276 -7.53 -22.90 -22.12
N ARG A 277 -8.34 -22.07 -22.80
CA ARG A 277 -8.31 -21.97 -24.26
C ARG A 277 -6.93 -21.61 -24.79
N LEU A 278 -6.19 -20.75 -24.04
CA LEU A 278 -4.82 -20.34 -24.36
C LEU A 278 -3.75 -21.29 -23.80
N GLY A 279 -4.15 -22.41 -23.21
CA GLY A 279 -3.27 -23.46 -22.70
C GLY A 279 -2.68 -23.18 -21.32
N GLY A 280 -3.28 -22.28 -20.52
CA GLY A 280 -2.94 -22.07 -19.12
C GLY A 280 -3.57 -23.10 -18.19
N ILE A 281 -3.16 -23.07 -16.92
CA ILE A 281 -3.47 -24.13 -15.92
C ILE A 281 -4.47 -23.70 -14.84
N LEU A 282 -4.95 -22.46 -14.87
CA LEU A 282 -5.92 -21.94 -13.89
C LEU A 282 -7.25 -22.68 -14.00
N THR A 283 -7.86 -23.05 -12.88
CA THR A 283 -9.12 -23.78 -12.80
C THR A 283 -10.20 -23.01 -12.03
N MET A 284 -11.46 -23.41 -12.20
CA MET A 284 -12.58 -22.90 -11.40
C MET A 284 -12.41 -23.22 -9.92
N GLU A 285 -11.77 -24.33 -9.57
CA GLU A 285 -11.47 -24.72 -8.19
C GLU A 285 -10.42 -23.77 -7.58
N ASP A 286 -9.36 -23.40 -8.31
CA ASP A 286 -8.38 -22.41 -7.89
C ASP A 286 -9.06 -21.09 -7.57
N MET A 287 -9.93 -20.60 -8.46
CA MET A 287 -10.69 -19.37 -8.25
C MET A 287 -11.58 -19.48 -7.01
N ALA A 288 -12.38 -20.52 -6.89
CA ALA A 288 -13.36 -20.70 -5.81
C ALA A 288 -12.73 -20.84 -4.42
N ASN A 289 -11.50 -21.34 -4.34
CA ASN A 289 -10.75 -21.55 -3.09
C ASN A 289 -9.91 -20.33 -2.68
N TYR A 290 -9.91 -19.25 -3.47
CA TYR A 290 -9.14 -18.05 -3.11
C TYR A 290 -9.77 -17.33 -1.91
N THR A 291 -8.91 -16.90 -0.99
CA THR A 291 -9.25 -16.00 0.12
C THR A 291 -8.10 -15.02 0.38
N SER A 292 -8.41 -13.74 0.57
CA SER A 292 -7.49 -12.77 1.15
C SER A 292 -7.27 -13.07 2.64
N VAL A 293 -6.19 -12.59 3.22
CA VAL A 293 -5.84 -12.86 4.61
C VAL A 293 -5.71 -11.55 5.38
N GLU A 294 -6.27 -11.54 6.56
CA GLU A 294 -6.02 -10.49 7.54
C GLU A 294 -4.76 -10.84 8.31
N ARG A 295 -3.68 -10.08 8.09
CA ARG A 295 -2.38 -10.29 8.72
C ARG A 295 -2.19 -9.32 9.88
N LYS A 296 -1.44 -9.76 10.89
CA LYS A 296 -0.94 -8.84 11.91
C LYS A 296 0.08 -7.88 11.26
N PRO A 297 -0.08 -6.56 11.41
CA PRO A 297 0.91 -5.62 10.92
C PRO A 297 2.25 -5.77 11.62
N ILE A 298 3.33 -5.46 10.90
CA ILE A 298 4.65 -5.28 11.49
C ILE A 298 4.89 -3.79 11.73
N LYS A 299 5.62 -3.44 12.80
CA LYS A 299 5.85 -2.06 13.17
C LYS A 299 7.17 -1.84 13.91
N THR A 300 7.66 -0.61 13.85
CA THR A 300 8.73 -0.11 14.69
C THR A 300 8.42 1.31 15.15
N THR A 301 9.22 1.84 16.06
CA THR A 301 9.20 3.27 16.40
C THR A 301 10.39 3.97 15.72
N TYR A 302 10.21 5.21 15.30
CA TYR A 302 11.26 6.04 14.73
C TYR A 302 11.08 7.48 15.20
N HIS A 303 12.02 7.99 16.02
CA HIS A 303 11.94 9.32 16.66
C HIS A 303 10.59 9.62 17.35
N GLY A 304 10.00 8.62 18.02
CA GLY A 304 8.73 8.75 18.73
C GLY A 304 7.47 8.44 17.90
N TYR A 305 7.59 8.27 16.59
CA TYR A 305 6.49 7.89 15.71
C TYR A 305 6.40 6.38 15.55
N GLU A 306 5.19 5.81 15.57
CA GLU A 306 4.95 4.41 15.16
C GLU A 306 4.88 4.32 13.64
N ILE A 307 5.74 3.50 13.05
CA ILE A 307 5.74 3.18 11.62
C ILE A 307 5.13 1.78 11.46
N VAL A 308 3.98 1.70 10.81
CA VAL A 308 3.17 0.47 10.70
C VAL A 308 2.99 0.09 9.22
N THR A 309 3.30 -1.15 8.87
CA THR A 309 3.22 -1.61 7.48
C THR A 309 2.92 -3.10 7.36
N GLN A 310 2.92 -3.60 6.13
CA GLN A 310 2.70 -5.01 5.80
C GLN A 310 3.95 -5.87 6.08
N GLY A 311 3.71 -7.05 6.67
CA GLY A 311 4.70 -8.13 6.72
C GLY A 311 4.68 -9.00 5.46
N PRO A 312 5.37 -10.15 5.49
CA PRO A 312 5.33 -11.12 4.39
C PRO A 312 3.90 -11.52 3.99
N PRO A 313 3.66 -11.83 2.71
CA PRO A 313 4.62 -12.00 1.61
C PRO A 313 5.13 -10.69 0.98
N SER A 314 4.94 -9.52 1.64
CA SER A 314 5.67 -8.31 1.28
C SER A 314 7.11 -8.39 1.79
N ASN A 315 8.07 -8.40 0.88
CA ASN A 315 9.50 -8.28 1.20
C ASN A 315 10.01 -6.82 1.16
N GLY A 316 9.10 -5.85 1.20
CA GLY A 316 9.41 -4.43 1.33
C GLY A 316 9.26 -3.90 2.75
N GLY A 317 8.26 -4.39 3.49
CA GLY A 317 7.91 -3.86 4.82
C GLY A 317 9.00 -4.07 5.87
N ALA A 318 9.44 -5.31 6.10
CA ALA A 318 10.48 -5.59 7.11
C ALA A 318 11.82 -4.92 6.78
N PRO A 319 12.35 -4.95 5.55
CA PRO A 319 13.54 -4.17 5.18
C PRO A 319 13.38 -2.67 5.40
N MET A 320 12.20 -2.11 5.14
CA MET A 320 11.94 -0.69 5.43
C MET A 320 12.06 -0.38 6.92
N LEU A 321 11.45 -1.21 7.78
CA LEU A 321 11.53 -1.04 9.23
C LEU A 321 12.96 -1.26 9.75
N GLU A 322 13.69 -2.22 9.22
CA GLU A 322 15.11 -2.43 9.51
C GLU A 322 15.94 -1.20 9.12
N MET A 323 15.68 -0.62 7.94
CA MET A 323 16.35 0.60 7.48
C MET A 323 16.12 1.77 8.45
N PHE A 324 14.88 2.00 8.92
CA PHE A 324 14.59 2.99 9.96
C PHE A 324 15.37 2.71 11.25
N ASN A 325 15.41 1.47 11.70
CA ASN A 325 16.12 1.07 12.90
C ASN A 325 17.65 1.24 12.79
N ILE A 326 18.22 1.07 11.59
CA ILE A 326 19.62 1.36 11.32
C ILE A 326 19.86 2.87 11.36
N LEU A 327 19.05 3.65 10.62
CA LEU A 327 19.23 5.09 10.46
C LEU A 327 19.06 5.86 11.79
N GLU A 328 18.23 5.40 12.70
CA GLU A 328 18.01 6.03 14.02
C GLU A 328 19.29 6.07 14.89
N ASN A 329 20.32 5.27 14.56
CA ASN A 329 21.60 5.30 15.28
C ASN A 329 22.55 6.41 14.80
N TYR A 330 22.14 7.24 13.85
CA TYR A 330 22.94 8.31 13.25
C TYR A 330 22.27 9.67 13.40
N ASP A 331 23.05 10.71 13.62
CA ASP A 331 22.57 12.11 13.62
C ASP A 331 22.44 12.62 12.17
N LEU A 332 21.39 12.17 11.49
CA LEU A 332 21.15 12.51 10.08
C LEU A 332 20.93 14.01 9.89
N LYS A 333 20.32 14.70 10.86
CA LYS A 333 20.10 16.15 10.80
C LYS A 333 21.42 16.91 10.73
N LYS A 334 22.42 16.47 11.51
CA LYS A 334 23.77 17.05 11.49
C LYS A 334 24.52 16.77 10.19
N MET A 335 24.30 15.62 9.57
CA MET A 335 24.91 15.28 8.27
C MET A 335 24.43 16.23 7.15
N GLY A 336 23.19 16.71 7.25
CA GLY A 336 22.55 17.54 6.22
C GLY A 336 21.91 16.71 5.12
N PHE A 337 20.69 17.09 4.75
CA PHE A 337 19.91 16.37 3.73
C PHE A 337 20.64 16.33 2.37
N ASN A 338 20.64 15.17 1.73
CA ASN A 338 21.31 14.90 0.45
C ASN A 338 22.81 15.25 0.41
N SER A 339 23.47 15.45 1.57
CA SER A 339 24.93 15.54 1.66
C SER A 339 25.59 14.22 1.32
N PRO A 340 26.91 14.20 1.02
CA PRO A 340 27.67 12.95 0.81
C PRO A 340 27.54 11.96 1.97
N GLU A 341 27.64 12.45 3.21
CA GLU A 341 27.58 11.64 4.42
C GLU A 341 26.17 11.06 4.63
N TYR A 342 25.12 11.87 4.45
CA TYR A 342 23.73 11.44 4.51
C TYR A 342 23.45 10.34 3.46
N LEU A 343 23.74 10.59 2.19
CA LEU A 343 23.43 9.63 1.13
C LEU A 343 24.27 8.36 1.20
N TYR A 344 25.50 8.43 1.69
CA TYR A 344 26.28 7.24 2.01
C TYR A 344 25.59 6.40 3.09
N THR A 345 25.26 7.02 4.24
CA THR A 345 24.62 6.34 5.36
C THR A 345 23.26 5.76 4.97
N PHE A 346 22.45 6.53 4.23
CA PHE A 346 21.14 6.13 3.73
C PHE A 346 21.25 4.90 2.80
N ASN A 347 22.15 4.93 1.82
CA ASN A 347 22.30 3.82 0.87
C ASN A 347 22.94 2.58 1.50
N GLU A 348 23.86 2.72 2.46
CA GLU A 348 24.39 1.57 3.18
C GLU A 348 23.34 0.93 4.08
N ALA A 349 22.51 1.70 4.79
CA ALA A 349 21.36 1.19 5.53
C ALA A 349 20.39 0.42 4.62
N LEU A 350 20.08 0.98 3.44
CA LEU A 350 19.26 0.31 2.43
C LEU A 350 19.90 -0.98 1.92
N ARG A 351 21.22 -0.99 1.67
CA ARG A 351 21.93 -2.18 1.18
C ARG A 351 21.92 -3.31 2.20
N LEU A 352 22.07 -3.00 3.50
CA LEU A 352 21.97 -4.00 4.57
C LEU A 352 20.56 -4.56 4.67
N ALA A 353 19.54 -3.70 4.77
CA ALA A 353 18.15 -4.12 4.87
C ALA A 353 17.68 -4.88 3.63
N MET A 354 18.09 -4.44 2.43
CA MET A 354 17.78 -5.16 1.19
C MET A 354 18.46 -6.54 1.14
N ALA A 355 19.71 -6.67 1.63
CA ALA A 355 20.40 -7.95 1.68
C ALA A 355 19.61 -8.98 2.50
N ASP A 356 19.05 -8.56 3.62
CA ASP A 356 18.21 -9.40 4.47
C ASP A 356 16.86 -9.67 3.81
N GLY A 357 16.21 -8.65 3.26
CA GLY A 357 14.93 -8.77 2.58
C GLY A 357 14.92 -9.68 1.35
N ILE A 358 16.02 -9.78 0.61
CA ILE A 358 16.14 -10.73 -0.50
C ILE A 358 16.58 -12.13 -0.08
N THR A 359 17.04 -12.30 1.15
CA THR A 359 17.66 -13.56 1.61
C THR A 359 16.75 -14.36 2.53
N TYR A 360 16.00 -13.68 3.42
CA TYR A 360 15.25 -14.31 4.51
C TYR A 360 13.73 -14.14 4.34
N PHE A 361 13.23 -14.39 3.14
CA PHE A 361 11.82 -14.18 2.81
C PHE A 361 11.15 -15.38 2.13
N GLY A 362 9.84 -15.46 2.29
CA GLY A 362 8.96 -16.45 1.69
C GLY A 362 7.48 -16.13 1.99
N ASP A 363 6.60 -17.02 1.57
CA ASP A 363 5.18 -16.96 1.97
C ASP A 363 5.04 -17.46 3.43
N PRO A 364 4.49 -16.65 4.35
CA PRO A 364 4.37 -17.01 5.77
C PRO A 364 3.38 -18.15 6.04
N ASP A 365 2.57 -18.55 5.06
CA ASP A 365 1.72 -19.74 5.18
C ASP A 365 2.51 -21.04 4.95
N PHE A 366 3.73 -20.95 4.40
CA PHE A 366 4.62 -22.09 4.10
C PHE A 366 5.90 -22.08 4.93
N TYR A 367 6.32 -20.91 5.44
CA TYR A 367 7.62 -20.74 6.09
C TYR A 367 7.53 -19.90 7.35
N ASP A 368 8.25 -20.30 8.39
CA ASP A 368 8.48 -19.49 9.59
C ASP A 368 9.63 -18.52 9.32
N LEU A 369 9.33 -17.23 9.26
CA LEU A 369 10.25 -16.18 8.83
C LEU A 369 10.77 -15.37 10.02
N PRO A 370 12.07 -15.00 10.07
CA PRO A 370 12.68 -14.32 11.22
C PRO A 370 12.36 -12.83 11.31
N ILE A 371 11.12 -12.42 11.03
CA ILE A 371 10.73 -11.03 10.87
C ILE A 371 10.90 -10.23 12.16
N ASP A 372 10.45 -10.77 13.31
CA ASP A 372 10.56 -10.08 14.60
C ASP A 372 12.02 -9.78 14.98
N THR A 373 12.95 -10.66 14.60
CA THR A 373 14.39 -10.41 14.78
C THR A 373 14.87 -9.31 13.85
N MET A 374 14.55 -9.40 12.55
CA MET A 374 15.01 -8.44 11.53
C MET A 374 14.59 -7.00 11.86
N ILE A 375 13.38 -6.81 12.36
CA ILE A 375 12.85 -5.47 12.69
C ILE A 375 13.18 -5.01 14.11
N SER A 376 14.04 -5.73 14.85
CA SER A 376 14.43 -5.32 16.21
C SER A 376 15.55 -4.27 16.17
N LYS A 377 15.55 -3.39 17.19
CA LYS A 377 16.60 -2.37 17.38
C LYS A 377 17.96 -3.01 17.69
N GLU A 378 17.97 -4.16 18.37
CA GLU A 378 19.15 -4.95 18.70
C GLU A 378 19.81 -5.49 17.44
N TYR A 379 19.00 -6.02 16.53
CA TYR A 379 19.51 -6.54 15.26
C TYR A 379 20.09 -5.42 14.39
N ALA A 380 19.44 -4.28 14.31
CA ALA A 380 19.97 -3.11 13.59
C ALA A 380 21.35 -2.68 14.13
N LYS A 381 21.54 -2.63 15.47
CA LYS A 381 22.84 -2.34 16.07
C LYS A 381 23.90 -3.39 15.72
N LYS A 382 23.52 -4.68 15.70
CA LYS A 382 24.41 -5.77 15.25
C LYS A 382 24.81 -5.56 13.79
N ARG A 383 23.86 -5.30 12.90
CA ARG A 383 24.11 -5.06 11.47
C ARG A 383 25.06 -3.88 11.25
N ILE A 384 24.89 -2.78 12.01
CA ILE A 384 25.81 -1.62 11.98
C ILE A 384 27.21 -2.04 12.39
N ALA A 385 27.36 -2.68 13.56
CA ALA A 385 28.67 -3.03 14.11
C ALA A 385 29.47 -3.99 13.20
N GLU A 386 28.78 -4.90 12.51
CA GLU A 386 29.39 -5.91 11.66
C GLU A 386 29.69 -5.43 10.25
N ASN A 387 28.89 -4.51 9.70
CA ASN A 387 28.88 -4.27 8.26
C ASN A 387 28.96 -2.80 7.83
N MET A 388 28.63 -1.82 8.70
CA MET A 388 28.83 -0.41 8.39
C MET A 388 30.31 -0.04 8.52
N ARG A 389 30.94 0.34 7.42
CA ARG A 389 32.36 0.67 7.40
C ARG A 389 32.61 2.08 7.92
N THR A 390 33.69 2.23 8.69
CA THR A 390 34.11 3.52 9.26
C THR A 390 35.12 4.28 8.39
N ASP A 391 35.60 3.68 7.31
CA ASP A 391 36.55 4.29 6.36
C ASP A 391 35.87 5.04 5.20
N GLY A 392 34.54 5.15 5.22
CA GLY A 392 33.77 5.82 4.17
C GLY A 392 33.72 5.06 2.85
N LYS A 393 34.05 3.77 2.84
CA LYS A 393 33.98 2.88 1.67
C LYS A 393 32.80 1.93 1.78
N ILE A 394 32.25 1.52 0.65
CA ILE A 394 31.18 0.52 0.61
C ILE A 394 31.76 -0.90 0.67
N ASN A 395 30.94 -1.86 1.09
CA ASN A 395 31.23 -3.28 0.86
C ASN A 395 31.01 -3.64 -0.61
N GLU A 396 31.88 -4.49 -1.17
CA GLU A 396 31.84 -4.89 -2.60
C GLU A 396 30.54 -5.63 -2.97
N THR A 397 29.97 -6.36 -2.01
CA THR A 397 28.75 -7.18 -2.18
C THR A 397 27.71 -6.81 -1.14
N LEU A 398 26.47 -7.25 -1.36
CA LEU A 398 25.45 -7.25 -0.33
C LEU A 398 25.75 -8.34 0.69
N ILE A 399 25.73 -8.00 1.98
CA ILE A 399 26.05 -8.90 3.07
C ILE A 399 24.77 -9.11 3.89
N PRO A 400 24.05 -10.23 3.72
CA PRO A 400 22.93 -10.56 4.60
C PRO A 400 23.44 -10.89 6.00
N GLY A 401 22.59 -10.63 7.00
CA GLY A 401 22.91 -10.92 8.39
C GLY A 401 23.21 -12.41 8.62
N GLU A 402 23.96 -12.68 9.66
CA GLU A 402 24.26 -14.04 10.10
C GLU A 402 23.30 -14.44 11.24
N ASP A 403 23.18 -15.72 11.48
CA ASP A 403 22.48 -16.34 12.62
C ASP A 403 20.95 -16.11 12.67
N LEU A 404 20.33 -15.75 11.55
CA LEU A 404 18.87 -15.78 11.46
C LEU A 404 18.39 -17.24 11.26
N PRO A 405 17.34 -17.68 11.95
CA PRO A 405 16.85 -19.06 11.89
C PRO A 405 16.06 -19.34 10.60
N PHE A 406 16.68 -19.10 9.45
CA PHE A 406 16.09 -19.34 8.14
C PHE A 406 17.14 -19.71 7.11
N LYS A 407 16.73 -20.37 6.03
CA LYS A 407 17.64 -20.78 4.94
C LYS A 407 18.18 -19.54 4.23
N LYS A 408 19.51 -19.38 4.21
CA LYS A 408 20.20 -18.28 3.54
C LYS A 408 20.25 -18.53 2.03
N VAL A 409 19.28 -18.04 1.29
CA VAL A 409 19.19 -18.14 -0.17
C VAL A 409 18.47 -16.92 -0.75
N VAL A 410 18.92 -16.42 -1.90
CA VAL A 410 18.26 -15.29 -2.57
C VAL A 410 16.89 -15.71 -3.09
N THR A 411 15.85 -15.23 -2.43
CA THR A 411 14.45 -15.55 -2.74
C THR A 411 13.84 -14.57 -3.75
N ALA A 412 14.30 -13.32 -3.77
CA ALA A 412 13.74 -12.26 -4.57
C ALA A 412 13.90 -12.48 -6.07
N THR A 413 12.90 -12.03 -6.82
CA THR A 413 12.93 -11.86 -8.27
C THR A 413 12.76 -10.39 -8.62
N PRO A 414 13.21 -9.92 -9.79
CA PRO A 414 12.93 -8.58 -10.24
C PRO A 414 11.42 -8.37 -10.37
N GLU A 415 10.89 -7.35 -9.70
CA GLU A 415 9.51 -6.91 -9.93
C GLU A 415 9.42 -5.98 -11.13
N SER A 416 8.23 -5.90 -11.70
CA SER A 416 7.93 -4.92 -12.73
C SER A 416 7.65 -3.53 -12.12
N THR A 417 7.73 -2.50 -12.94
CA THR A 417 7.42 -1.11 -12.55
C THR A 417 5.91 -0.79 -12.60
N SER A 418 5.07 -1.78 -12.85
CA SER A 418 3.61 -1.64 -12.89
C SER A 418 3.02 -1.81 -11.49
N THR A 419 2.72 -0.74 -10.86
CA THR A 419 2.13 -0.67 -9.51
C THR A 419 1.53 0.72 -9.37
N THR A 420 0.51 0.88 -8.56
CA THR A 420 -0.05 2.18 -8.19
C THR A 420 -0.38 2.21 -6.69
N HIS A 421 -0.63 3.40 -6.16
CA HIS A 421 -0.86 3.59 -4.74
C HIS A 421 -2.00 4.57 -4.49
N VAL A 422 -2.71 4.37 -3.39
CA VAL A 422 -3.77 5.25 -2.87
C VAL A 422 -3.55 5.47 -1.37
N SER A 423 -3.66 6.72 -0.92
CA SER A 423 -3.78 7.07 0.50
C SER A 423 -5.09 7.82 0.74
N VAL A 424 -5.72 7.57 1.88
CA VAL A 424 -6.96 8.21 2.32
C VAL A 424 -6.89 8.51 3.82
N ILE A 425 -7.36 9.70 4.21
CA ILE A 425 -7.69 10.05 5.59
C ILE A 425 -9.10 10.62 5.58
N ASP A 426 -9.97 10.14 6.49
CA ASP A 426 -11.36 10.64 6.64
C ASP A 426 -11.50 11.61 7.81
N GLU A 427 -12.70 12.23 7.93
CA GLU A 427 -13.00 13.21 8.99
C GLU A 427 -13.08 12.60 10.40
N PHE A 428 -13.05 11.26 10.52
CA PHE A 428 -13.03 10.55 11.79
C PHE A 428 -11.60 10.20 12.23
N GLY A 429 -10.59 10.51 11.40
CA GLY A 429 -9.18 10.19 11.63
C GLY A 429 -8.80 8.76 11.26
N ASN A 430 -9.66 8.00 10.57
CA ASN A 430 -9.26 6.72 10.01
C ASN A 430 -8.32 6.93 8.83
N MET A 431 -7.32 6.08 8.71
CA MET A 431 -6.35 6.12 7.61
C MET A 431 -6.35 4.82 6.83
N VAL A 432 -6.22 4.92 5.52
CA VAL A 432 -5.96 3.78 4.64
C VAL A 432 -4.80 4.11 3.71
N ALA A 433 -3.81 3.22 3.65
CA ALA A 433 -2.79 3.17 2.62
C ALA A 433 -2.94 1.84 1.86
N THR A 434 -3.04 1.87 0.53
CA THR A 434 -3.16 0.66 -0.27
C THR A 434 -2.32 0.74 -1.53
N THR A 435 -1.53 -0.30 -1.78
CA THR A 435 -0.68 -0.43 -2.96
C THR A 435 -1.10 -1.68 -3.72
N HIS A 436 -1.28 -1.56 -5.05
CA HIS A 436 -1.81 -2.62 -5.88
C HIS A 436 -1.12 -2.71 -7.24
N THR A 437 -1.07 -3.92 -7.80
CA THR A 437 -0.24 -4.25 -8.96
C THR A 437 -0.85 -5.37 -9.81
N ILE A 438 -0.32 -5.54 -11.02
CA ILE A 438 -0.70 -6.62 -11.96
C ILE A 438 0.52 -7.37 -12.55
N GLY A 439 1.76 -7.05 -12.11
CA GLY A 439 2.97 -7.79 -12.47
C GLY A 439 3.66 -7.37 -13.78
N GLY A 440 3.14 -6.43 -14.51
CA GLY A 440 3.70 -5.88 -15.77
C GLY A 440 2.71 -4.93 -16.41
N TYR A 441 3.12 -4.19 -17.42
CA TYR A 441 2.18 -3.34 -18.15
C TYR A 441 1.07 -4.19 -18.77
N PHE A 442 -0.18 -3.99 -18.30
CA PHE A 442 -1.35 -4.80 -18.63
C PHE A 442 -1.19 -6.31 -18.30
N GLY A 443 -0.36 -6.66 -17.32
CA GLY A 443 -0.13 -8.02 -16.89
C GLY A 443 0.30 -8.95 -18.01
N SER A 444 -0.54 -9.97 -18.29
CA SER A 444 -0.36 -10.89 -19.41
C SER A 444 -0.74 -10.30 -20.77
N CYS A 445 -1.37 -9.14 -20.82
CA CYS A 445 -2.04 -8.56 -22.00
C CYS A 445 -3.16 -9.46 -22.55
N ILE A 446 -3.73 -10.35 -21.74
CA ILE A 446 -4.88 -11.20 -22.06
C ILE A 446 -6.11 -10.61 -21.39
N VAL A 447 -7.19 -10.48 -22.12
CA VAL A 447 -8.52 -10.09 -21.61
C VAL A 447 -9.47 -11.26 -21.83
N ALA A 448 -10.19 -11.66 -20.79
CA ALA A 448 -11.25 -12.66 -20.93
C ALA A 448 -12.51 -12.02 -21.55
N PRO A 449 -13.24 -12.71 -22.45
CA PRO A 449 -14.39 -12.14 -23.14
C PRO A 449 -15.44 -11.54 -22.20
N GLY A 450 -15.83 -10.27 -22.47
CA GLY A 450 -16.86 -9.55 -21.73
C GLY A 450 -16.50 -9.14 -20.29
N THR A 451 -15.22 -9.22 -19.90
CA THR A 451 -14.76 -8.79 -18.57
C THR A 451 -14.26 -7.35 -18.53
N GLY A 452 -13.68 -6.88 -19.63
CA GLY A 452 -13.18 -5.51 -19.78
C GLY A 452 -11.88 -5.20 -19.05
N PHE A 453 -11.14 -6.19 -18.51
CA PHE A 453 -9.88 -5.98 -17.84
C PHE A 453 -8.83 -7.02 -18.19
N ALA A 454 -7.56 -6.61 -18.18
CA ALA A 454 -6.43 -7.49 -18.45
C ALA A 454 -6.14 -8.40 -17.24
N LEU A 455 -5.72 -9.63 -17.51
CA LEU A 455 -5.35 -10.63 -16.53
C LEU A 455 -3.87 -10.46 -16.11
N ASN A 456 -3.53 -10.85 -14.89
CA ASN A 456 -2.19 -10.74 -14.34
C ASN A 456 -1.15 -11.63 -15.05
N ALA A 457 0.13 -11.52 -14.63
CA ALA A 457 1.22 -12.39 -15.11
C ALA A 457 2.23 -12.67 -13.99
N HIS A 458 1.77 -12.79 -12.75
CA HIS A 458 2.67 -12.78 -11.59
C HIS A 458 3.37 -14.11 -11.30
N LEU A 459 2.96 -15.24 -11.90
CA LEU A 459 3.68 -16.51 -11.69
C LEU A 459 5.16 -16.40 -12.11
N GLN A 460 5.48 -15.55 -13.08
CA GLN A 460 6.87 -15.26 -13.48
C GLN A 460 7.74 -14.64 -12.37
N ASN A 461 7.14 -14.14 -11.28
CA ASN A 461 7.86 -13.62 -10.12
C ASN A 461 8.26 -14.73 -9.13
N GLN A 462 7.84 -15.97 -9.35
CA GLN A 462 8.36 -17.13 -8.64
C GLN A 462 9.64 -17.65 -9.34
N LYS A 463 10.40 -18.50 -8.65
CA LYS A 463 11.57 -19.15 -9.23
C LYS A 463 11.12 -20.27 -10.16
N LEU A 464 11.50 -20.16 -11.42
CA LEU A 464 11.09 -21.08 -12.50
C LEU A 464 12.30 -21.88 -13.06
N ASP A 465 13.41 -21.97 -12.31
CA ASP A 465 14.56 -22.79 -12.65
C ASP A 465 14.64 -23.97 -11.68
N ILE A 466 14.70 -25.19 -12.22
CA ILE A 466 14.80 -26.42 -11.43
C ILE A 466 16.02 -26.44 -10.50
N ALA A 467 17.09 -25.72 -10.85
CA ALA A 467 18.26 -25.55 -9.98
C ALA A 467 17.93 -24.80 -8.68
N GLU A 468 16.83 -24.03 -8.66
CA GLU A 468 16.33 -23.29 -7.49
C GLU A 468 15.18 -24.01 -6.75
N LYS A 469 14.94 -25.30 -7.00
CA LYS A 469 13.80 -26.05 -6.42
C LYS A 469 13.70 -26.01 -4.89
N ASP A 470 14.79 -25.77 -4.22
CA ASP A 470 14.85 -25.63 -2.76
C ASP A 470 14.70 -24.17 -2.28
N ASN A 471 14.46 -23.23 -3.18
CA ASN A 471 14.23 -21.83 -2.86
C ASN A 471 12.81 -21.65 -2.29
N PRO A 472 12.62 -20.90 -1.19
CA PRO A 472 11.29 -20.62 -0.64
C PRO A 472 10.32 -19.93 -1.62
N ASN A 473 10.83 -19.29 -2.67
CA ASN A 473 10.03 -18.70 -3.75
C ASN A 473 9.99 -19.56 -5.01
N PHE A 474 10.35 -20.85 -4.94
CA PHE A 474 10.20 -21.78 -6.07
C PHE A 474 8.72 -21.99 -6.39
N VAL A 475 8.38 -22.13 -7.67
CA VAL A 475 7.00 -22.30 -8.13
C VAL A 475 6.35 -23.51 -7.46
N GLN A 476 5.23 -23.23 -6.77
CA GLN A 476 4.47 -24.23 -6.05
C GLN A 476 2.99 -23.83 -5.97
N GLY A 477 2.09 -24.80 -6.18
CA GLY A 477 0.66 -24.57 -6.07
C GLY A 477 0.23 -23.98 -4.74
N GLY A 478 -0.60 -22.93 -4.78
CA GLY A 478 -1.09 -22.23 -3.61
C GLY A 478 -0.12 -21.21 -3.00
N LEU A 479 1.17 -21.20 -3.40
CA LEU A 479 2.15 -20.22 -2.92
C LEU A 479 1.76 -18.81 -3.39
N ARG A 480 1.78 -17.85 -2.47
CA ARG A 480 1.58 -16.44 -2.81
C ARG A 480 2.79 -15.86 -3.50
N VAL A 481 2.53 -14.98 -4.45
CA VAL A 481 3.58 -14.22 -5.10
C VAL A 481 4.17 -13.21 -4.13
N MET A 482 5.50 -13.13 -4.03
CA MET A 482 6.18 -12.11 -3.23
C MET A 482 6.16 -10.76 -3.94
N SER A 483 6.07 -9.69 -3.14
CA SER A 483 6.04 -8.31 -3.61
C SER A 483 6.75 -7.36 -2.64
N THR A 484 7.28 -6.25 -3.14
CA THR A 484 7.90 -5.19 -2.34
C THR A 484 6.93 -4.11 -1.88
N MET A 485 5.66 -4.21 -2.22
CA MET A 485 4.63 -3.25 -1.82
C MET A 485 4.50 -3.19 -0.29
N CYS A 486 4.67 -2.02 0.30
CA CYS A 486 4.60 -1.78 1.74
C CYS A 486 3.81 -0.49 2.04
N PRO A 487 2.49 -0.49 1.78
CA PRO A 487 1.67 0.66 2.19
C PRO A 487 1.80 0.88 3.70
N THR A 488 2.09 2.12 4.08
CA THR A 488 2.57 2.46 5.41
C THR A 488 1.67 3.51 6.05
N LEU A 489 1.40 3.34 7.33
CA LEU A 489 0.77 4.33 8.19
C LEU A 489 1.74 4.76 9.28
N VAL A 490 1.69 6.03 9.62
CA VAL A 490 2.45 6.62 10.71
C VAL A 490 1.48 7.22 11.71
N VAL A 491 1.69 6.89 12.98
CA VAL A 491 0.86 7.36 14.09
C VAL A 491 1.78 7.94 15.16
N HIS A 492 1.39 9.06 15.75
CA HIS A 492 2.11 9.70 16.84
C HIS A 492 1.19 9.87 18.05
N GLU A 493 1.56 9.27 19.19
CA GLU A 493 0.77 9.32 20.43
C GLU A 493 -0.71 8.90 20.26
N GLY A 494 -0.97 7.94 19.35
CA GLY A 494 -2.32 7.47 19.05
C GLY A 494 -3.11 8.38 18.09
N GLU A 495 -2.52 9.47 17.59
CA GLU A 495 -3.11 10.35 16.59
C GLU A 495 -2.61 9.99 15.17
N PRO A 496 -3.48 10.06 14.15
CA PRO A 496 -3.08 9.86 12.77
C PRO A 496 -2.07 10.94 12.37
N PHE A 497 -0.93 10.51 11.81
CA PHE A 497 0.09 11.45 11.32
C PHE A 497 0.25 11.35 9.81
N MET A 498 0.46 10.14 9.26
CA MET A 498 0.70 10.02 7.82
C MET A 498 0.19 8.70 7.24
N ALA A 499 -0.41 8.76 6.04
CA ALA A 499 -0.68 7.62 5.19
C ALA A 499 0.14 7.75 3.91
N ILE A 500 1.01 6.78 3.60
CA ILE A 500 2.01 6.88 2.54
C ILE A 500 2.26 5.54 1.85
N GLY A 501 2.61 5.59 0.58
CA GLY A 501 3.14 4.47 -0.18
C GLY A 501 3.60 4.88 -1.56
N SER A 502 4.14 3.93 -2.29
CA SER A 502 4.77 4.18 -3.58
C SER A 502 4.67 2.96 -4.49
N PRO A 503 4.55 3.10 -5.80
CA PRO A 503 5.04 2.12 -6.77
C PRO A 503 6.56 2.24 -6.93
N GLY A 504 7.20 1.24 -7.53
CA GLY A 504 8.61 1.35 -7.89
C GLY A 504 9.49 0.15 -7.51
N SER A 505 8.91 -1.03 -7.28
CA SER A 505 9.68 -2.23 -6.91
C SER A 505 10.55 -1.98 -5.67
N TRP A 506 11.82 -2.34 -5.69
CA TRP A 506 12.76 -2.13 -4.58
C TRP A 506 13.02 -0.66 -4.21
N CYS A 507 12.53 0.31 -5.01
CA CYS A 507 12.55 1.73 -4.66
C CYS A 507 11.38 2.15 -3.75
N ILE A 508 10.40 1.28 -3.50
CA ILE A 508 9.25 1.58 -2.64
C ILE A 508 9.71 1.87 -1.20
N PRO A 509 10.43 0.97 -0.49
CA PRO A 509 10.89 1.24 0.86
C PRO A 509 11.72 2.51 1.01
N PRO A 510 12.82 2.72 0.23
CA PRO A 510 13.66 3.90 0.42
C PRO A 510 12.96 5.21 0.04
N ALA A 511 12.01 5.21 -0.89
CA ALA A 511 11.24 6.41 -1.20
C ALA A 511 10.38 6.85 0.00
N ILE A 512 9.74 5.91 0.69
CA ILE A 512 8.97 6.17 1.92
C ILE A 512 9.90 6.68 3.03
N VAL A 513 11.05 6.03 3.24
CA VAL A 513 12.03 6.44 4.25
C VAL A 513 12.56 7.85 4.00
N GLN A 514 12.85 8.21 2.73
CA GLN A 514 13.31 9.55 2.39
C GLN A 514 12.27 10.61 2.76
N ILE A 515 10.98 10.41 2.41
CA ILE A 515 9.93 11.37 2.73
C ILE A 515 9.78 11.55 4.24
N LEU A 516 9.74 10.44 4.99
CA LEU A 516 9.65 10.52 6.45
C LEU A 516 10.86 11.22 7.07
N ASN A 517 12.08 10.94 6.61
CA ASN A 517 13.26 11.68 7.08
C ASN A 517 13.17 13.17 6.76
N SER A 518 12.74 13.54 5.55
CA SER A 518 12.61 14.93 5.13
C SER A 518 11.66 15.73 6.02
N VAL A 519 10.50 15.12 6.33
CA VAL A 519 9.49 15.75 7.19
C VAL A 519 9.91 15.73 8.66
N LEU A 520 10.31 14.57 9.21
CA LEU A 520 10.54 14.41 10.64
C LEU A 520 11.88 15.00 11.14
N LEU A 521 12.91 15.00 10.29
CA LEU A 521 14.26 15.38 10.71
C LEU A 521 14.72 16.72 10.13
N PHE A 522 14.20 17.10 8.97
CA PHE A 522 14.64 18.31 8.26
C PHE A 522 13.55 19.39 8.20
N ASP A 523 12.43 19.18 8.88
CA ASP A 523 11.34 20.14 9.04
C ASP A 523 10.81 20.65 7.66
N MET A 524 10.83 19.79 6.64
CA MET A 524 10.36 20.14 5.30
C MET A 524 8.83 20.05 5.24
N ASP A 525 8.20 21.01 4.54
CA ASP A 525 6.80 20.82 4.18
C ASP A 525 6.62 19.60 3.25
N LEU A 526 5.42 19.00 3.30
CA LEU A 526 5.16 17.72 2.67
C LEU A 526 5.48 17.70 1.17
N GLN A 527 5.03 18.71 0.41
CA GLN A 527 5.21 18.69 -1.05
C GLN A 527 6.66 18.98 -1.44
N SER A 528 7.37 19.82 -0.70
CA SER A 528 8.81 20.01 -0.87
C SER A 528 9.59 18.73 -0.62
N ALA A 529 9.26 18.00 0.47
CA ALA A 529 9.86 16.69 0.75
C ALA A 529 9.66 15.68 -0.39
N ILE A 530 8.47 15.66 -1.02
CA ILE A 530 8.17 14.81 -2.18
C ILE A 530 9.01 15.20 -3.40
N ASN A 531 9.20 16.50 -3.60
CA ASN A 531 9.91 17.06 -4.77
C ASN A 531 11.44 16.89 -4.69
N GLU A 532 11.98 16.63 -3.52
CA GLU A 532 13.43 16.46 -3.35
C GLU A 532 14.02 15.38 -4.26
N PRO A 533 15.24 15.60 -4.78
CA PRO A 533 15.88 14.63 -5.65
C PRO A 533 16.27 13.34 -4.89
N ARG A 534 16.25 12.25 -5.62
CA ARG A 534 16.57 10.91 -5.10
C ARG A 534 17.90 10.41 -5.66
N ALA A 535 18.68 9.76 -4.76
CA ALA A 535 19.85 8.97 -5.13
C ALA A 535 19.79 7.65 -4.35
N ILE A 536 19.30 6.59 -5.01
CA ILE A 536 18.88 5.33 -4.38
C ILE A 536 19.59 4.15 -5.01
N PHE A 537 20.08 3.23 -4.17
CA PHE A 537 20.48 1.89 -4.57
C PHE A 537 19.24 1.12 -5.09
N THR A 538 19.28 0.65 -6.34
CA THR A 538 18.07 0.18 -7.03
C THR A 538 18.07 -1.28 -7.42
N ASN A 539 19.22 -1.99 -7.34
CA ASN A 539 19.31 -3.32 -7.91
C ASN A 539 20.27 -4.23 -7.15
N TYR A 540 19.73 -5.23 -6.47
CA TYR A 540 20.52 -6.22 -5.72
C TYR A 540 21.48 -7.03 -6.59
N LYS A 541 21.23 -7.18 -7.90
CA LYS A 541 22.15 -7.83 -8.86
C LYS A 541 23.34 -6.95 -9.25
N SER A 542 23.27 -5.66 -8.95
CA SER A 542 24.32 -4.67 -9.19
C SER A 542 24.60 -3.93 -7.87
N PRO A 543 25.28 -4.57 -6.91
CA PRO A 543 25.35 -4.15 -5.51
C PRO A 543 26.01 -2.79 -5.26
N LYS A 544 26.70 -2.23 -6.24
CA LYS A 544 27.33 -0.91 -6.15
C LYS A 544 26.54 0.20 -6.87
N LYS A 545 25.51 -0.16 -7.66
CA LYS A 545 24.85 0.79 -8.54
C LYS A 545 23.82 1.63 -7.79
N VAL A 546 24.03 2.94 -7.75
CA VAL A 546 23.08 3.94 -7.28
C VAL A 546 22.58 4.75 -8.47
N THR A 547 21.27 4.86 -8.61
CA THR A 547 20.62 5.73 -9.58
C THR A 547 20.28 7.06 -8.90
N ALA A 548 20.72 8.16 -9.49
CA ALA A 548 20.52 9.51 -8.98
C ALA A 548 19.82 10.41 -9.98
N GLU A 549 19.03 11.34 -9.49
CA GLU A 549 18.50 12.47 -10.29
C GLU A 549 19.56 13.56 -10.43
N PRO A 550 19.57 14.32 -11.54
CA PRO A 550 20.62 15.31 -11.82
C PRO A 550 20.60 16.52 -10.88
N ARG A 551 19.54 16.71 -10.08
CA ARG A 551 19.45 17.73 -9.03
C ARG A 551 20.29 17.42 -7.78
N ILE A 552 20.83 16.20 -7.64
CA ILE A 552 21.80 15.87 -6.59
C ILE A 552 23.11 16.62 -6.91
N PRO A 553 23.73 17.35 -5.94
CA PRO A 553 24.94 18.12 -6.17
C PRO A 553 26.09 17.29 -6.74
N GLU A 554 26.86 17.85 -7.68
CA GLU A 554 27.95 17.15 -8.36
C GLU A 554 29.05 16.68 -7.37
N GLU A 555 29.34 17.49 -6.35
CA GLU A 555 30.28 17.12 -5.29
C GLU A 555 29.80 15.89 -4.50
N THR A 556 28.47 15.76 -4.27
CA THR A 556 27.91 14.56 -3.62
C THR A 556 28.04 13.34 -4.52
N ILE A 557 27.76 13.46 -5.82
CA ILE A 557 27.96 12.36 -6.78
C ILE A 557 29.41 11.90 -6.78
N LYS A 558 30.39 12.83 -6.84
CA LYS A 558 31.82 12.49 -6.80
C LYS A 558 32.23 11.79 -5.50
N ALA A 559 31.77 12.30 -4.36
CA ALA A 559 32.06 11.67 -3.06
C ALA A 559 31.53 10.24 -2.96
N LEU A 560 30.32 9.99 -3.48
CA LEU A 560 29.75 8.64 -3.54
C LEU A 560 30.55 7.73 -4.49
N GLN A 561 31.04 8.22 -5.61
CA GLN A 561 31.95 7.48 -6.51
C GLN A 561 33.26 7.13 -5.80
N GLU A 562 33.84 8.08 -5.06
CA GLU A 562 35.05 7.83 -4.26
C GLU A 562 34.81 6.81 -3.15
N ALA A 563 33.58 6.76 -2.58
CA ALA A 563 33.20 5.71 -1.63
C ALA A 563 33.11 4.31 -2.27
N GLY A 564 33.01 4.22 -3.59
CA GLY A 564 32.98 2.97 -4.36
C GLY A 564 31.67 2.68 -5.07
N TYR A 565 30.69 3.60 -5.02
CA TYR A 565 29.43 3.44 -5.77
C TYR A 565 29.62 3.66 -7.28
N GLU A 566 28.86 2.93 -8.06
CA GLU A 566 28.68 3.15 -9.49
C GLU A 566 27.47 4.06 -9.71
N MET A 567 27.74 5.37 -9.83
CA MET A 567 26.67 6.36 -9.95
C MET A 567 26.11 6.41 -11.37
N ASN A 568 24.79 6.18 -11.48
CA ASN A 568 24.02 6.31 -12.71
C ASN A 568 23.13 7.57 -12.61
N VAL A 569 23.62 8.70 -13.11
CA VAL A 569 22.81 9.93 -13.14
C VAL A 569 21.84 9.86 -14.31
N GLY A 570 20.56 9.70 -13.98
CA GLY A 570 19.47 9.53 -14.93
C GLY A 570 18.81 10.86 -15.33
N ARG A 571 17.55 10.78 -15.74
CA ARG A 571 16.70 11.95 -16.00
C ARG A 571 16.21 12.55 -14.69
N ASP A 572 15.81 13.80 -14.72
CA ASP A 572 15.05 14.42 -13.64
C ASP A 572 13.64 13.82 -13.56
N TRP A 573 13.05 13.85 -12.37
CA TRP A 573 11.73 13.22 -12.11
C TRP A 573 11.69 11.75 -12.57
N ASN A 574 12.67 10.99 -12.16
CA ASN A 574 12.87 9.61 -12.62
C ASN A 574 11.84 8.65 -12.00
N THR A 575 10.89 8.21 -12.81
CA THR A 575 9.81 7.29 -12.41
C THR A 575 10.28 5.95 -11.83
N SER A 576 11.53 5.54 -12.10
CA SER A 576 12.11 4.30 -11.56
C SER A 576 12.56 4.41 -10.10
N LEU A 577 12.63 5.63 -9.55
CA LEU A 577 13.03 5.88 -8.16
C LEU A 577 11.85 5.97 -7.19
N GLY A 578 10.72 5.37 -7.54
CA GLY A 578 9.48 5.45 -6.79
C GLY A 578 8.67 6.72 -7.13
N SER A 579 7.41 6.73 -6.74
CA SER A 579 6.49 7.86 -6.88
C SER A 579 5.51 7.82 -5.73
N VAL A 580 5.65 8.69 -4.75
CA VAL A 580 4.85 8.61 -3.53
C VAL A 580 3.51 9.32 -3.67
N GLY A 581 2.47 8.68 -3.09
CA GLY A 581 1.22 9.33 -2.78
C GLY A 581 1.10 9.41 -1.25
N VAL A 582 0.97 10.60 -0.69
CA VAL A 582 1.07 10.78 0.75
C VAL A 582 0.07 11.81 1.28
N ILE A 583 -0.49 11.52 2.45
CA ILE A 583 -1.32 12.46 3.21
C ILE A 583 -0.71 12.57 4.61
N MET A 584 -0.62 13.79 5.12
CA MET A 584 -0.08 14.10 6.44
C MET A 584 -1.09 14.98 7.20
N VAL A 585 -1.32 14.66 8.46
CA VAL A 585 -1.97 15.57 9.41
C VAL A 585 -0.87 16.33 10.12
N ASP A 586 -0.83 17.63 9.94
CA ASP A 586 0.16 18.48 10.58
C ASP A 586 -0.24 18.69 12.06
N PRO A 587 0.61 18.29 13.03
CA PRO A 587 0.28 18.43 14.43
C PRO A 587 0.27 19.89 14.93
N ASP A 588 0.93 20.80 14.22
CA ASP A 588 1.07 22.20 14.64
C ASP A 588 -0.17 23.03 14.32
N ASP A 589 -0.79 22.80 13.15
CA ASP A 589 -1.95 23.56 12.70
C ASP A 589 -3.25 22.72 12.55
N GLY A 590 -3.15 21.40 12.67
CA GLY A 590 -4.26 20.44 12.54
C GLY A 590 -4.80 20.30 11.12
N LEU A 591 -4.10 20.84 10.12
CA LEU A 591 -4.52 20.74 8.73
C LEU A 591 -4.07 19.40 8.12
N ILE A 592 -4.82 18.96 7.13
CA ILE A 592 -4.53 17.74 6.38
C ILE A 592 -3.91 18.14 5.05
N TYR A 593 -2.62 17.88 4.89
CA TYR A 593 -1.87 18.09 3.65
C TYR A 593 -1.83 16.79 2.85
N ALA A 594 -2.17 16.85 1.57
CA ALA A 594 -2.07 15.72 0.64
C ALA A 594 -1.10 16.08 -0.47
N GLY A 595 -0.10 15.23 -0.71
CA GLY A 595 0.96 15.47 -1.69
C GLY A 595 1.03 14.39 -2.75
N GLY A 596 1.23 14.81 -3.99
CA GLY A 596 1.38 13.96 -5.17
C GLY A 596 2.73 14.10 -5.83
N ASP A 597 3.37 12.96 -6.15
CA ASP A 597 4.71 12.91 -6.76
C ASP A 597 4.68 13.23 -8.26
N ASN A 598 5.46 14.21 -8.66
CA ASN A 598 5.61 14.61 -10.06
C ASN A 598 6.32 13.57 -10.95
N ARG A 599 6.98 12.55 -10.36
CA ARG A 599 7.56 11.43 -11.11
C ARG A 599 6.50 10.58 -11.79
N ARG A 600 5.26 10.62 -11.27
CA ARG A 600 4.02 10.18 -11.92
C ARG A 600 2.96 11.26 -11.70
N GLN A 601 1.88 11.23 -12.45
CA GLN A 601 0.84 12.27 -12.40
C GLN A 601 -0.11 12.10 -11.20
N TYR A 602 0.45 11.98 -9.99
CA TYR A 602 -0.38 11.93 -8.79
C TYR A 602 -1.21 13.20 -8.66
N LYS A 603 -2.43 13.05 -8.18
CA LYS A 603 -3.35 14.14 -7.84
C LYS A 603 -3.88 13.94 -6.44
N SER A 604 -4.04 15.07 -5.75
CA SER A 604 -4.56 15.12 -4.39
C SER A 604 -5.82 15.97 -4.33
N LEU A 605 -6.74 15.61 -3.47
CA LEU A 605 -7.89 16.44 -3.09
C LEU A 605 -8.05 16.41 -1.57
N ALA A 606 -8.47 17.54 -1.00
CA ALA A 606 -8.77 17.67 0.42
C ALA A 606 -9.96 18.64 0.63
N TYR A 607 -10.63 18.55 1.78
CA TYR A 607 -11.69 19.52 2.16
C TYR A 607 -11.76 19.74 3.67
#